data_df85097d8d8f39aaaaa5122f78eab841
#
_entry.id   df85097d8d8f39aaaaa5122f78eab841
#
_cell.length_a   1.000
_cell.length_b   1.000
_cell.length_c   1.000
_cell.angle_alpha   90.00
_cell.angle_beta   90.00
_cell.angle_gamma   90.00
#
_symmetry.space_group_name_H-M   'P 1'
#
loop_
_entity.id
_entity.type
_entity.pdbx_description
1 polymer ?
#
loop_
_entity_poly.entity_id
_entity_poly.type
_entity_poly.pdbx_seq_one_letter_code
_entity_poly.pdbx_strand_id
1 'polypeptide(L)'
;MINLTADNNKKNGDKSSFYQAIMIYQSMSGDAAEGLSSFTMEGGSITNKNGDIFFVNNTSTEIKLKNADIKNEGDGIFLRAVAAGWGNEGSNGGNVSLTAESQTIEGDMLADDISTINLYLTSASQWIGVMNAEGEGGDVYVELTGGSKWTLTGDSYITSLTCDADSIDLNGYKLYVDGKEYTEGTASSGEAIVVESTGTGGSPGGAPGGAPPEGSKPPEKPE
;
A
#
# COMPACT_ATOMS: atom_id res chain seq x y z
N MET A 1 -17.54 -15.45 7.78
CA MET A 1 -16.95 -15.29 6.42
C MET A 1 -17.55 -14.02 5.84
N ILE A 2 -16.73 -13.12 5.34
CA ILE A 2 -17.17 -11.87 4.72
C ILE A 2 -16.93 -12.00 3.21
N ASN A 3 -17.93 -11.64 2.41
CA ASN A 3 -17.79 -11.55 0.96
C ASN A 3 -18.12 -10.10 0.56
N LEU A 4 -17.14 -9.44 -0.05
CA LEU A 4 -17.24 -8.08 -0.54
C LEU A 4 -17.34 -8.09 -2.06
N THR A 5 -18.32 -7.39 -2.63
CA THR A 5 -18.36 -7.09 -4.06
C THR A 5 -18.32 -5.57 -4.22
N ALA A 6 -17.27 -5.07 -4.87
CA ALA A 6 -17.11 -3.65 -5.18
C ALA A 6 -17.41 -3.41 -6.65
N ASP A 7 -18.65 -3.02 -6.97
CA ASP A 7 -19.14 -2.82 -8.34
C ASP A 7 -19.57 -1.37 -8.64
N ASN A 8 -19.63 -0.54 -7.61
CA ASN A 8 -19.97 0.88 -7.70
C ASN A 8 -18.91 1.80 -7.05
N ASN A 9 -17.68 1.34 -7.00
CA ASN A 9 -16.59 2.13 -6.47
C ASN A 9 -16.44 3.44 -7.27
N LYS A 10 -16.03 4.48 -6.58
CA LYS A 10 -15.87 5.83 -7.11
C LYS A 10 -14.49 6.35 -6.81
N LYS A 11 -14.02 7.26 -7.67
CA LYS A 11 -12.85 8.07 -7.36
C LYS A 11 -13.16 8.95 -6.15
N ASN A 12 -12.18 9.16 -5.30
CA ASN A 12 -12.32 10.04 -4.13
C ASN A 12 -12.12 11.52 -4.53
N GLY A 13 -12.93 11.99 -5.49
CA GLY A 13 -12.83 13.34 -6.02
C GLY A 13 -11.42 13.67 -6.52
N ASP A 14 -10.88 14.80 -6.08
CA ASP A 14 -9.50 15.21 -6.36
C ASP A 14 -8.45 14.47 -5.52
N LYS A 15 -8.88 13.60 -4.60
CA LYS A 15 -8.00 12.91 -3.65
C LYS A 15 -7.46 11.57 -4.17
N SER A 16 -8.13 11.00 -5.16
CA SER A 16 -7.66 9.80 -5.87
C SER A 16 -8.05 9.90 -7.34
N SER A 17 -7.08 9.72 -8.22
CA SER A 17 -7.34 9.64 -9.66
C SER A 17 -7.81 8.26 -10.12
N PHE A 18 -7.83 7.28 -9.22
CA PHE A 18 -8.12 5.88 -9.52
C PHE A 18 -9.41 5.43 -8.85
N TYR A 19 -10.08 4.45 -9.45
CA TYR A 19 -11.11 3.66 -8.77
C TYR A 19 -10.42 2.59 -7.92
N GLN A 20 -10.99 2.26 -6.79
CA GLN A 20 -10.47 1.24 -5.87
C GLN A 20 -11.59 0.54 -5.09
N ALA A 21 -11.37 -0.73 -4.73
CA ALA A 21 -12.24 -1.45 -3.83
C ALA A 21 -11.99 -1.05 -2.37
N ILE A 22 -10.72 -0.96 -2.00
CA ILE A 22 -10.27 -0.64 -0.63
C ILE A 22 -9.27 0.50 -0.71
N MET A 23 -9.56 1.61 -0.01
CA MET A 23 -8.66 2.73 0.15
C MET A 23 -8.20 2.81 1.60
N ILE A 24 -6.87 2.81 1.81
CA ILE A 24 -6.25 2.98 3.12
C ILE A 24 -5.46 4.29 3.09
N TYR A 25 -5.84 5.24 3.93
CA TYR A 25 -5.21 6.55 3.93
C TYR A 25 -5.35 7.23 5.29
N GLN A 26 -4.51 8.21 5.53
CA GLN A 26 -4.66 9.12 6.65
C GLN A 26 -5.11 10.48 6.14
N SER A 27 -6.23 10.98 6.67
CA SER A 27 -6.67 12.35 6.38
C SER A 27 -5.87 13.36 7.20
N MET A 28 -5.75 14.58 6.68
CA MET A 28 -5.08 15.69 7.38
C MET A 28 -5.93 16.34 8.48
N SER A 29 -7.10 15.80 8.78
CA SER A 29 -8.08 16.43 9.70
C SER A 29 -7.67 16.38 11.18
N GLY A 30 -6.60 15.66 11.52
CA GLY A 30 -6.15 15.52 12.91
C GLY A 30 -7.03 14.62 13.77
N ASP A 31 -8.02 13.96 13.18
CA ASP A 31 -8.98 13.09 13.87
C ASP A 31 -8.41 11.69 14.12
N ALA A 32 -7.38 11.31 13.35
CA ALA A 32 -6.69 10.05 13.53
C ALA A 32 -5.45 10.24 14.40
N ALA A 33 -5.26 9.38 15.39
CA ALA A 33 -4.00 9.29 16.09
C ALA A 33 -2.90 8.89 15.12
N GLU A 34 -1.69 9.41 15.30
CA GLU A 34 -0.52 8.89 14.63
C GLU A 34 -0.42 7.40 14.92
N GLY A 35 -0.18 6.58 13.89
CA GLY A 35 -0.08 5.15 14.06
C GLY A 35 -0.07 4.38 12.76
N LEU A 36 0.01 3.07 12.91
CA LEU A 36 -0.04 2.10 11.84
C LEU A 36 -1.51 1.74 11.56
N SER A 37 -1.97 1.96 10.34
CA SER A 37 -3.26 1.41 9.90
C SER A 37 -3.11 -0.07 9.56
N SER A 38 -4.18 -0.84 9.62
CA SER A 38 -4.12 -2.27 9.29
C SER A 38 -5.39 -2.77 8.61
N PHE A 39 -5.20 -3.70 7.70
CA PHE A 39 -6.26 -4.49 7.07
C PHE A 39 -5.91 -5.97 7.20
N THR A 40 -6.78 -6.76 7.80
CA THR A 40 -6.57 -8.20 7.95
C THR A 40 -7.77 -8.96 7.40
N MET A 41 -7.51 -9.95 6.55
CA MET A 41 -8.53 -10.83 5.99
C MET A 41 -8.06 -12.28 6.03
N GLU A 42 -8.84 -13.12 6.71
CA GLU A 42 -8.66 -14.57 6.76
C GLU A 42 -9.90 -15.26 6.18
N GLY A 43 -9.74 -15.90 5.04
CA GLY A 43 -10.84 -16.48 4.26
C GLY A 43 -11.79 -15.41 3.71
N GLY A 44 -12.90 -15.85 3.12
CA GLY A 44 -13.86 -14.94 2.48
C GLY A 44 -13.44 -14.53 1.07
N SER A 45 -14.13 -13.54 0.50
CA SER A 45 -13.85 -13.10 -0.87
C SER A 45 -13.94 -11.59 -1.06
N ILE A 46 -13.14 -11.08 -1.99
CA ILE A 46 -13.26 -9.75 -2.56
C ILE A 46 -13.39 -9.91 -4.07
N THR A 47 -14.46 -9.37 -4.66
CA THR A 47 -14.60 -9.25 -6.11
C THR A 47 -14.69 -7.77 -6.44
N ASN A 48 -13.66 -7.25 -7.11
CA ASN A 48 -13.62 -5.88 -7.57
C ASN A 48 -13.94 -5.84 -9.06
N LYS A 49 -14.84 -4.93 -9.47
CA LYS A 49 -15.26 -4.78 -10.84
C LYS A 49 -14.76 -3.52 -11.51
N ASN A 50 -14.06 -2.66 -10.78
CA ASN A 50 -13.60 -1.39 -11.32
C ASN A 50 -12.38 -0.86 -10.54
N GLY A 51 -11.26 -0.67 -11.23
CA GLY A 51 -10.04 -0.10 -10.70
C GLY A 51 -9.23 -1.06 -9.82
N ASP A 52 -8.48 -0.51 -8.88
CA ASP A 52 -7.53 -1.26 -8.04
C ASP A 52 -8.23 -2.04 -6.92
N ILE A 53 -7.60 -3.11 -6.44
CA ILE A 53 -8.06 -3.78 -5.21
C ILE A 53 -7.71 -2.90 -4.00
N PHE A 54 -6.42 -2.61 -3.80
CA PHE A 54 -5.93 -1.79 -2.70
C PHE A 54 -5.30 -0.51 -3.23
N PHE A 55 -5.69 0.60 -2.63
CA PHE A 55 -5.07 1.91 -2.86
C PHE A 55 -4.59 2.48 -1.53
N VAL A 56 -3.30 2.75 -1.41
CA VAL A 56 -2.67 3.23 -0.17
C VAL A 56 -2.01 4.58 -0.41
N ASN A 57 -2.34 5.56 0.43
CA ASN A 57 -1.86 6.94 0.32
C ASN A 57 -1.69 7.60 1.69
N ASN A 58 -0.62 8.34 1.88
CA ASN A 58 -0.38 9.16 3.07
C ASN A 58 -0.49 8.39 4.39
N THR A 59 -0.03 7.14 4.42
CA THR A 59 -0.07 6.32 5.63
C THR A 59 0.93 5.19 5.58
N SER A 60 1.33 4.69 6.75
CA SER A 60 1.96 3.39 6.90
C SER A 60 0.89 2.36 7.27
N THR A 61 0.88 1.20 6.60
CA THR A 61 -0.16 0.19 6.80
C THR A 61 0.39 -1.24 6.75
N GLU A 62 -0.21 -2.11 7.56
CA GLU A 62 -0.08 -3.55 7.44
C GLU A 62 -1.30 -4.14 6.73
N ILE A 63 -1.09 -4.91 5.68
CA ILE A 63 -2.11 -5.72 5.03
C ILE A 63 -1.77 -7.19 5.26
N LYS A 64 -2.70 -7.96 5.84
CA LYS A 64 -2.53 -9.39 6.09
C LYS A 64 -3.64 -10.17 5.38
N LEU A 65 -3.24 -11.05 4.46
CA LEU A 65 -4.14 -11.86 3.67
C LEU A 65 -3.84 -13.33 3.90
N LYS A 66 -4.86 -14.11 4.21
CA LYS A 66 -4.74 -15.54 4.42
C LYS A 66 -5.94 -16.29 3.84
N ASN A 67 -5.69 -17.19 2.89
CA ASN A 67 -6.74 -18.02 2.28
C ASN A 67 -7.97 -17.23 1.80
N ALA A 68 -7.79 -16.01 1.33
CA ALA A 68 -8.85 -15.16 0.81
C ALA A 68 -8.98 -15.33 -0.72
N ASP A 69 -10.21 -15.40 -1.23
CA ASP A 69 -10.47 -15.41 -2.67
C ASP A 69 -10.60 -13.96 -3.16
N ILE A 70 -9.54 -13.43 -3.78
CA ILE A 70 -9.51 -12.03 -4.23
C ILE A 70 -9.42 -12.00 -5.74
N LYS A 71 -10.40 -11.36 -6.39
CA LYS A 71 -10.50 -11.23 -7.83
C LYS A 71 -10.65 -9.78 -8.25
N ASN A 72 -9.81 -9.36 -9.18
CA ASN A 72 -10.00 -8.12 -9.91
C ASN A 72 -10.58 -8.42 -11.29
N GLU A 73 -11.86 -8.12 -11.50
CA GLU A 73 -12.53 -8.21 -12.80
C GLU A 73 -12.46 -6.88 -13.57
N GLY A 74 -11.89 -5.84 -12.95
CA GLY A 74 -11.65 -4.53 -13.55
C GLY A 74 -10.30 -4.44 -14.25
N ASP A 75 -9.97 -3.23 -14.64
CA ASP A 75 -8.75 -2.85 -15.40
C ASP A 75 -7.62 -2.29 -14.52
N GLY A 76 -7.79 -2.32 -13.19
CA GLY A 76 -6.79 -1.83 -12.24
C GLY A 76 -5.84 -2.92 -11.75
N ILE A 77 -4.96 -2.52 -10.84
CA ILE A 77 -3.92 -3.39 -10.28
C ILE A 77 -4.32 -3.92 -8.90
N PHE A 78 -3.55 -4.88 -8.38
CA PHE A 78 -3.79 -5.45 -7.06
C PHE A 78 -3.50 -4.46 -5.94
N LEU A 79 -2.34 -3.79 -5.98
CA LEU A 79 -1.92 -2.83 -4.96
C LEU A 79 -1.25 -1.60 -5.59
N ARG A 80 -1.75 -0.43 -5.24
CA ARG A 80 -1.15 0.85 -5.58
C ARG A 80 -0.79 1.60 -4.30
N ALA A 81 0.50 1.82 -4.07
CA ALA A 81 1.03 2.65 -3.00
C ALA A 81 1.61 3.92 -3.61
N VAL A 82 0.93 5.05 -3.47
CA VAL A 82 1.31 6.28 -4.19
C VAL A 82 0.96 7.54 -3.41
N ALA A 83 1.66 8.62 -3.72
CA ALA A 83 1.21 9.96 -3.40
C ALA A 83 -0.09 10.30 -4.14
N ALA A 84 -1.00 10.93 -3.45
CA ALA A 84 -2.26 11.40 -4.02
C ALA A 84 -2.73 12.68 -3.31
N GLY A 85 -4.00 13.02 -3.43
CA GLY A 85 -4.53 14.27 -2.90
C GLY A 85 -4.63 14.40 -1.37
N TRP A 86 -4.22 13.38 -0.59
CA TRP A 86 -4.11 13.47 0.86
C TRP A 86 -2.65 13.62 1.28
N GLY A 87 -2.41 14.33 2.37
CA GLY A 87 -1.08 14.58 2.90
C GLY A 87 -0.37 15.78 2.27
N ASN A 88 0.88 16.01 2.68
CA ASN A 88 1.73 17.06 2.14
C ASN A 88 2.51 16.51 0.94
N GLU A 89 2.52 17.25 -0.14
CA GLU A 89 3.30 16.90 -1.35
C GLU A 89 4.75 16.56 -0.98
N GLY A 90 5.26 15.46 -1.53
CA GLY A 90 6.63 14.97 -1.29
C GLY A 90 6.81 14.15 0.00
N SER A 91 5.77 14.01 0.85
CA SER A 91 5.80 13.17 2.05
C SER A 91 4.51 12.37 2.28
N ASN A 92 3.68 12.28 1.25
CA ASN A 92 2.35 11.66 1.30
C ASN A 92 2.28 10.32 0.55
N GLY A 93 3.38 9.64 0.42
CA GLY A 93 3.44 8.28 -0.13
C GLY A 93 2.68 7.26 0.71
N GLY A 94 2.46 6.09 0.15
CA GLY A 94 1.93 4.93 0.84
C GLY A 94 3.07 4.00 1.27
N ASN A 95 3.15 3.65 2.56
CA ASN A 95 4.13 2.69 3.06
C ASN A 95 3.42 1.40 3.46
N VAL A 96 3.65 0.32 2.72
CA VAL A 96 2.88 -0.92 2.86
C VAL A 96 3.76 -2.07 3.31
N SER A 97 3.32 -2.80 4.34
CA SER A 97 3.80 -4.13 4.68
C SER A 97 2.68 -5.13 4.36
N LEU A 98 2.79 -5.85 3.23
CA LEU A 98 1.81 -6.85 2.80
C LEU A 98 2.33 -8.26 3.11
N THR A 99 1.63 -8.98 3.98
CA THR A 99 1.88 -10.39 4.27
C THR A 99 0.79 -11.26 3.65
N ALA A 100 1.19 -12.22 2.83
CA ALA A 100 0.34 -13.24 2.23
C ALA A 100 0.71 -14.62 2.78
N GLU A 101 -0.22 -15.29 3.43
CA GLU A 101 -0.06 -16.64 4.00
C GLU A 101 -1.01 -17.61 3.32
N SER A 102 -0.48 -18.64 2.67
CA SER A 102 -1.30 -19.61 1.90
C SER A 102 -2.27 -18.89 0.96
N GLN A 103 -1.79 -17.86 0.28
CA GLN A 103 -2.59 -16.91 -0.49
C GLN A 103 -2.16 -16.90 -1.95
N THR A 104 -3.13 -16.87 -2.86
CA THR A 104 -2.88 -16.54 -4.26
C THR A 104 -3.19 -15.06 -4.49
N ILE A 105 -2.26 -14.35 -5.10
CA ILE A 105 -2.40 -12.96 -5.53
C ILE A 105 -2.24 -12.94 -7.05
N GLU A 106 -3.22 -12.40 -7.75
CA GLU A 106 -3.18 -12.14 -9.19
C GLU A 106 -3.32 -10.63 -9.42
N GLY A 107 -2.38 -10.06 -10.17
CA GLY A 107 -2.35 -8.65 -10.53
C GLY A 107 -1.06 -7.94 -10.10
N ASP A 108 -0.87 -6.79 -10.70
CA ASP A 108 0.34 -5.99 -10.57
C ASP A 108 0.34 -5.17 -9.28
N MET A 109 1.54 -4.76 -8.88
CA MET A 109 1.75 -3.86 -7.75
C MET A 109 2.64 -2.69 -8.15
N LEU A 110 2.40 -1.53 -7.55
CA LEU A 110 3.13 -0.30 -7.85
C LEU A 110 3.37 0.50 -6.58
N ALA A 111 4.61 0.93 -6.39
CA ALA A 111 5.01 1.99 -5.48
C ALA A 111 5.56 3.16 -6.30
N ASP A 112 5.08 4.38 -6.09
CA ASP A 112 5.72 5.56 -6.68
C ASP A 112 7.02 5.92 -5.95
N ASP A 113 7.76 6.91 -6.44
CA ASP A 113 9.11 7.28 -5.99
C ASP A 113 9.24 7.71 -4.52
N ILE A 114 8.12 7.98 -3.84
CA ILE A 114 8.09 8.33 -2.40
C ILE A 114 7.32 7.32 -1.55
N SER A 115 6.98 6.18 -2.13
CA SER A 115 6.24 5.10 -1.46
C SER A 115 7.10 3.85 -1.29
N THR A 116 6.68 2.97 -0.40
CA THR A 116 7.43 1.74 -0.09
C THR A 116 6.49 0.54 -0.02
N ILE A 117 6.93 -0.59 -0.58
CA ILE A 117 6.24 -1.88 -0.40
C ILE A 117 7.23 -2.92 0.14
N ASN A 118 6.92 -3.49 1.30
CA ASN A 118 7.50 -4.73 1.78
C ASN A 118 6.48 -5.87 1.59
N LEU A 119 6.77 -6.79 0.67
CA LEU A 119 5.90 -7.93 0.33
C LEU A 119 6.48 -9.22 0.88
N TYR A 120 5.72 -9.89 1.74
CA TYR A 120 6.08 -11.17 2.34
C TYR A 120 5.11 -12.26 1.88
N LEU A 121 5.62 -13.22 1.13
CA LEU A 121 4.89 -14.40 0.67
C LEU A 121 5.35 -15.62 1.47
N THR A 122 4.44 -16.24 2.22
CA THR A 122 4.75 -17.35 3.11
C THR A 122 3.80 -18.53 2.90
N SER A 123 4.16 -19.70 3.39
CA SER A 123 3.28 -20.87 3.42
C SER A 123 2.72 -21.25 2.04
N ALA A 124 3.61 -21.39 1.05
CA ALA A 124 3.29 -21.73 -0.34
C ALA A 124 2.33 -20.73 -1.03
N SER A 125 2.40 -19.45 -0.65
CA SER A 125 1.69 -18.40 -1.35
C SER A 125 2.18 -18.23 -2.78
N GLN A 126 1.33 -17.74 -3.66
CA GLN A 126 1.64 -17.51 -5.07
C GLN A 126 1.31 -16.07 -5.44
N TRP A 127 2.20 -15.43 -6.17
CA TRP A 127 1.93 -14.16 -6.81
C TRP A 127 2.18 -14.25 -8.32
N ILE A 128 1.21 -13.78 -9.10
CA ILE A 128 1.26 -13.71 -10.57
C ILE A 128 1.04 -12.24 -10.93
N GLY A 129 2.09 -11.58 -11.40
CA GLY A 129 2.00 -10.13 -11.68
C GLY A 129 3.36 -9.47 -11.82
N VAL A 130 3.32 -8.15 -11.95
CA VAL A 130 4.47 -7.25 -12.16
C VAL A 130 4.63 -6.30 -10.97
N MET A 131 5.86 -5.97 -10.64
CA MET A 131 6.21 -4.88 -9.73
C MET A 131 6.84 -3.72 -10.50
N ASN A 132 6.27 -2.52 -10.36
CA ASN A 132 6.80 -1.28 -10.95
C ASN A 132 7.14 -1.42 -12.44
N ALA A 133 6.17 -1.79 -13.28
CA ALA A 133 6.34 -2.13 -14.70
C ALA A 133 7.08 -1.06 -15.53
N GLU A 134 7.00 0.22 -15.15
CA GLU A 134 7.63 1.33 -15.86
C GLU A 134 9.13 1.47 -15.55
N GLY A 135 9.68 0.70 -14.61
CA GLY A 135 11.08 0.74 -14.21
C GLY A 135 11.44 1.90 -13.28
N GLU A 136 10.53 2.80 -13.02
CA GLU A 136 10.63 3.88 -12.05
C GLU A 136 9.67 3.60 -10.90
N GLY A 137 10.11 3.84 -9.67
CA GLY A 137 9.26 3.60 -8.51
C GLY A 137 10.03 3.70 -7.21
N GLY A 138 9.27 3.57 -6.13
CA GLY A 138 9.78 3.60 -4.77
C GLY A 138 10.50 2.31 -4.38
N ASP A 139 10.95 2.30 -3.15
CA ASP A 139 11.67 1.17 -2.59
C ASP A 139 10.75 -0.04 -2.37
N VAL A 140 11.14 -1.17 -2.94
CA VAL A 140 10.39 -2.42 -2.84
C VAL A 140 11.28 -3.55 -2.35
N TYR A 141 10.81 -4.23 -1.31
CA TYR A 141 11.36 -5.49 -0.85
C TYR A 141 10.36 -6.62 -1.11
N VAL A 142 10.85 -7.74 -1.62
CA VAL A 142 10.08 -8.97 -1.80
C VAL A 142 10.75 -10.12 -1.07
N GLU A 143 9.99 -10.82 -0.23
CA GLU A 143 10.43 -12.04 0.46
C GLU A 143 9.53 -13.22 0.11
N LEU A 144 10.13 -14.31 -0.37
CA LEU A 144 9.44 -15.56 -0.66
C LEU A 144 10.01 -16.67 0.21
N THR A 145 9.21 -17.16 1.14
CA THR A 145 9.58 -18.25 2.06
C THR A 145 8.53 -19.35 2.09
N GLY A 146 8.87 -20.48 2.69
CA GLY A 146 7.92 -21.58 2.87
C GLY A 146 7.36 -22.15 1.58
N GLY A 147 8.15 -22.19 0.49
CA GLY A 147 7.75 -22.71 -0.80
C GLY A 147 6.88 -21.76 -1.64
N SER A 148 6.86 -20.47 -1.28
CA SER A 148 6.13 -19.45 -2.04
C SER A 148 6.79 -19.17 -3.38
N LYS A 149 5.99 -18.71 -4.34
CA LYS A 149 6.41 -18.49 -5.73
C LYS A 149 5.93 -17.13 -6.24
N TRP A 150 6.74 -16.53 -7.11
CA TRP A 150 6.37 -15.36 -7.92
C TRP A 150 6.58 -15.69 -9.40
N THR A 151 5.50 -15.62 -10.19
CA THR A 151 5.54 -15.74 -11.65
C THR A 151 5.35 -14.36 -12.27
N LEU A 152 6.32 -13.93 -13.05
CA LEU A 152 6.28 -12.64 -13.72
C LEU A 152 5.30 -12.65 -14.90
N THR A 153 4.60 -11.56 -15.10
CA THR A 153 3.76 -11.29 -16.29
C THR A 153 4.26 -10.09 -17.10
N GLY A 154 5.36 -9.47 -16.68
CA GLY A 154 6.07 -8.37 -17.32
C GLY A 154 7.40 -8.11 -16.62
N ASP A 155 8.21 -7.25 -17.22
CA ASP A 155 9.47 -6.82 -16.61
C ASP A 155 9.18 -6.12 -15.27
N SER A 156 9.95 -6.46 -14.25
CA SER A 156 9.71 -6.04 -12.87
C SER A 156 10.94 -5.43 -12.24
N TYR A 157 10.73 -4.44 -11.36
CA TYR A 157 11.80 -3.66 -10.74
C TYR A 157 11.59 -3.56 -9.24
N ILE A 158 12.59 -4.01 -8.46
CA ILE A 158 12.57 -3.98 -6.99
C ILE A 158 13.92 -3.55 -6.43
N THR A 159 13.93 -3.13 -5.17
CA THR A 159 15.15 -2.68 -4.48
C THR A 159 15.88 -3.85 -3.80
N SER A 160 15.13 -4.81 -3.22
CA SER A 160 15.70 -5.87 -2.41
C SER A 160 14.88 -7.16 -2.53
N LEU A 161 15.55 -8.32 -2.46
CA LEU A 161 14.94 -9.64 -2.65
C LEU A 161 15.49 -10.65 -1.66
N THR A 162 14.60 -11.43 -1.03
CA THR A 162 14.94 -12.66 -0.32
C THR A 162 14.13 -13.81 -0.88
N CYS A 163 14.80 -14.83 -1.40
CA CYS A 163 14.13 -15.99 -2.00
C CYS A 163 15.04 -17.22 -2.04
N ASP A 164 14.42 -18.41 -2.09
CA ASP A 164 15.08 -19.63 -2.48
C ASP A 164 15.28 -19.67 -4.02
N ALA A 165 16.21 -20.50 -4.50
CA ALA A 165 16.59 -20.56 -5.91
C ALA A 165 15.43 -20.88 -6.87
N ASP A 166 14.42 -21.59 -6.40
CA ASP A 166 13.27 -22.01 -7.22
C ASP A 166 12.02 -21.15 -7.00
N SER A 167 12.13 -20.02 -6.29
CA SER A 167 10.99 -19.20 -5.91
C SER A 167 10.51 -18.24 -7.00
N ILE A 168 11.35 -17.91 -7.97
CA ILE A 168 11.05 -16.97 -9.06
C ILE A 168 10.94 -17.72 -10.38
N ASP A 169 9.82 -17.53 -11.07
CA ASP A 169 9.61 -17.93 -12.46
C ASP A 169 9.55 -16.65 -13.31
N LEU A 170 10.61 -16.39 -14.05
CA LEU A 170 10.70 -15.20 -14.90
C LEU A 170 9.71 -15.24 -16.07
N ASN A 171 9.25 -16.43 -16.49
CA ASN A 171 8.25 -16.61 -17.54
C ASN A 171 8.59 -15.84 -18.84
N GLY A 172 9.89 -15.70 -19.12
CA GLY A 172 10.41 -15.00 -20.31
C GLY A 172 10.57 -13.48 -20.16
N TYR A 173 10.27 -12.93 -19.00
CA TYR A 173 10.48 -11.52 -18.63
C TYR A 173 11.75 -11.32 -17.82
N LYS A 174 12.00 -10.10 -17.38
CA LYS A 174 13.18 -9.73 -16.60
C LYS A 174 12.78 -9.21 -15.22
N LEU A 175 13.56 -9.62 -14.22
CA LEU A 175 13.50 -9.02 -12.89
C LEU A 175 14.79 -8.24 -12.65
N TYR A 176 14.67 -6.99 -12.24
CA TYR A 176 15.78 -6.15 -11.82
C TYR A 176 15.72 -5.94 -10.30
N VAL A 177 16.84 -6.25 -9.62
CA VAL A 177 17.02 -6.05 -8.19
C VAL A 177 18.15 -5.05 -7.99
N ASP A 178 17.87 -3.90 -7.41
CA ASP A 178 18.82 -2.79 -7.26
C ASP A 178 19.51 -2.46 -8.60
N GLY A 179 18.71 -2.36 -9.68
CA GLY A 179 19.16 -2.08 -11.03
C GLY A 179 19.97 -3.20 -11.72
N LYS A 180 20.14 -4.38 -11.08
CA LYS A 180 20.85 -5.53 -11.64
C LYS A 180 19.87 -6.60 -12.07
N GLU A 181 20.04 -7.13 -13.29
CA GLU A 181 19.22 -8.23 -13.79
C GLU A 181 19.41 -9.49 -12.92
N TYR A 182 18.31 -10.01 -12.40
CA TYR A 182 18.28 -11.24 -11.61
C TYR A 182 18.43 -12.44 -12.53
N THR A 183 19.22 -13.42 -12.09
CA THR A 183 19.37 -14.69 -12.81
C THR A 183 18.43 -15.74 -12.20
N GLU A 184 17.53 -16.26 -13.02
CA GLU A 184 16.60 -17.31 -12.60
C GLU A 184 17.34 -18.51 -12.01
N GLY A 185 16.79 -19.13 -10.99
CA GLY A 185 17.39 -20.25 -10.30
C GLY A 185 18.46 -19.86 -9.27
N THR A 186 18.59 -18.58 -8.90
CA THR A 186 19.51 -18.15 -7.85
C THR A 186 18.76 -17.75 -6.57
N ALA A 187 19.30 -18.15 -5.42
CA ALA A 187 18.81 -17.66 -4.13
C ALA A 187 19.31 -16.24 -3.86
N SER A 188 18.52 -15.46 -3.13
CA SER A 188 18.88 -14.12 -2.69
C SER A 188 18.59 -13.93 -1.20
N SER A 189 19.34 -13.04 -0.55
CA SER A 189 19.17 -12.70 0.87
C SER A 189 19.33 -11.20 1.05
N GLY A 190 18.29 -10.44 0.72
CA GLY A 190 18.20 -9.01 0.93
C GLY A 190 17.58 -8.66 2.28
N GLU A 191 17.41 -7.39 2.53
CA GLU A 191 16.80 -6.88 3.76
C GLU A 191 15.54 -6.07 3.43
N ALA A 192 14.57 -6.12 4.34
CA ALA A 192 13.36 -5.31 4.25
C ALA A 192 13.69 -3.81 4.30
N ILE A 193 12.91 -3.03 3.58
CA ILE A 193 13.02 -1.58 3.60
C ILE A 193 12.52 -1.05 4.95
N VAL A 194 13.38 -0.35 5.66
CA VAL A 194 13.00 0.32 6.90
C VAL A 194 12.31 1.63 6.57
N VAL A 195 11.02 1.69 6.79
CA VAL A 195 10.26 2.95 6.71
C VAL A 195 10.52 3.71 8.00
N GLU A 196 11.32 4.76 7.95
CA GLU A 196 11.36 5.70 9.05
C GLU A 196 9.96 6.33 9.19
N SER A 197 9.34 6.13 10.34
CA SER A 197 8.10 6.83 10.69
C SER A 197 8.43 8.32 10.69
N THR A 198 8.18 8.98 9.57
CA THR A 198 8.22 10.45 9.52
C THR A 198 7.01 10.97 10.27
N GLY A 199 7.05 10.82 11.59
CA GLY A 199 6.20 11.58 12.50
C GLY A 199 6.57 13.06 12.42
N THR A 200 6.28 13.70 11.30
CA THR A 200 6.11 15.14 11.30
C THR A 200 4.71 15.45 11.85
N GLY A 201 4.53 15.16 13.14
CA GLY A 201 3.61 15.91 13.96
C GLY A 201 4.11 17.35 13.96
N GLY A 202 3.87 18.09 12.89
CA GLY A 202 3.84 19.54 12.94
C GLY A 202 2.72 19.89 13.91
N SER A 203 3.06 20.09 15.18
CA SER A 203 2.19 20.82 16.10
C SER A 203 1.73 22.07 15.35
N PRO A 204 0.44 22.30 15.16
CA PRO A 204 -0.04 23.58 14.69
C PRO A 204 0.50 24.58 15.71
N GLY A 205 1.36 25.48 15.25
CA GLY A 205 1.96 26.51 16.11
C GLY A 205 0.91 27.07 17.01
N GLY A 206 1.18 27.05 18.32
CA GLY A 206 0.29 27.56 19.33
C GLY A 206 -0.24 28.92 18.91
N ALA A 207 -1.55 29.04 18.82
CA ALA A 207 -2.18 30.31 18.73
C ALA A 207 -1.64 31.17 19.88
N PRO A 208 -1.20 32.42 19.63
CA PRO A 208 -0.80 33.29 20.70
C PRO A 208 -2.01 33.46 21.64
N GLY A 209 -1.87 32.98 22.86
CA GLY A 209 -2.84 33.12 23.92
C GLY A 209 -3.01 34.62 24.23
N GLY A 210 -3.85 35.30 23.49
CA GLY A 210 -4.42 36.58 23.85
C GLY A 210 -5.57 36.29 24.81
N ALA A 211 -5.38 36.58 26.09
CA ALA A 211 -6.49 36.62 27.03
C ALA A 211 -7.58 37.57 26.49
N PRO A 212 -8.87 37.22 26.58
CA PRO A 212 -9.93 38.13 26.17
C PRO A 212 -9.90 39.36 27.12
N PRO A 213 -10.14 40.56 26.61
CA PRO A 213 -10.22 41.73 27.46
C PRO A 213 -11.40 41.56 28.44
N GLU A 214 -11.11 41.80 29.73
CA GLU A 214 -12.12 41.91 30.76
C GLU A 214 -13.04 43.08 30.41
N GLY A 215 -14.33 42.83 30.37
CA GLY A 215 -15.35 43.87 30.38
C GLY A 215 -16.25 43.98 29.16
N SER A 216 -17.15 43.04 28.99
CA SER A 216 -18.43 43.31 28.35
C SER A 216 -19.53 42.47 29.00
N LYS A 217 -20.36 43.19 29.77
CA LYS A 217 -21.57 42.71 30.40
C LYS A 217 -22.57 42.22 29.34
N PRO A 218 -23.25 41.08 29.51
CA PRO A 218 -24.27 40.66 28.55
C PRO A 218 -25.45 41.63 28.54
N PRO A 219 -26.12 41.85 27.41
CA PRO A 219 -27.34 42.68 27.35
C PRO A 219 -28.47 41.97 28.09
N GLU A 220 -29.22 42.79 28.89
CA GLU A 220 -30.41 42.36 29.59
C GLU A 220 -31.54 42.04 28.60
N LYS A 221 -32.28 40.97 28.89
CA LYS A 221 -33.48 40.54 28.16
C LYS A 221 -34.61 41.55 28.38
N PRO A 222 -35.32 41.97 27.35
CA PRO A 222 -36.56 42.76 27.54
C PRO A 222 -37.67 41.86 28.10
N GLU A 223 -38.47 42.47 28.98
CA GLU A 223 -39.69 41.90 29.57
C GLU A 223 -40.76 41.60 28.52
#